data_acdac5cb4c6012c61bb94ca9a1d12b56
#
_entry.id   acdac5cb4c6012c61bb94ca9a1d12b56
#
_cell.length_a   1.000
_cell.length_b   1.000
_cell.length_c   1.000
_cell.angle_alpha   90.00
_cell.angle_beta   90.00
_cell.angle_gamma   90.00
#
_symmetry.space_group_name_H-M   'P 1'
#
loop_
_entity.id
_entity.type
_entity.pdbx_description
1 polymer ?
#
loop_
_entity_poly.entity_id
_entity_poly.type
_entity_poly.pdbx_seq_one_letter_code
_entity_poly.pdbx_strand_id
1 'polypeptide(L)'
;MELREVTSFYHVAKLRSVSKAAKKLDLGQPTVTTHLRKLESEFSITLFDRIKRPIQLTSEGTGFLSLITPIVESVDTLKIHMDYPDRKGAFVVGAYPDLALHHLPESIQAFTIDYPEVHLRLVARSYGPLIQMVKSGEVDLALCSPPPADDPTLEFTELFQYNVVLMTPPGHELLDEHPVQLSKACAWPLILAGPESQTRRTVEQALKDLGVNYNIVLEMDNTELIKRYVEIGMGIAIGADFTLHPEDHYKLGVTKLDHIFPKSSIGICTLRGKFMGRAVGHFINNLLVNLKDLHPNIEEWGDTI
;
A
#
# COMPACT_ATOMS: atom_id res chain seq x y z
N MET A 1 0.07 5.40 -32.17
CA MET A 1 -0.70 5.23 -30.90
C MET A 1 -1.39 6.54 -30.56
N GLU A 2 -2.70 6.51 -30.44
CA GLU A 2 -3.53 7.65 -30.03
C GLU A 2 -4.14 7.40 -28.65
N LEU A 3 -4.38 8.47 -27.89
CA LEU A 3 -4.96 8.37 -26.55
C LEU A 3 -6.29 7.59 -26.50
N ARG A 4 -7.15 7.77 -27.53
CA ARG A 4 -8.43 7.04 -27.62
C ARG A 4 -8.25 5.53 -27.80
N GLU A 5 -7.18 5.08 -28.43
CA GLU A 5 -6.84 3.67 -28.60
C GLU A 5 -6.40 3.08 -27.25
N VAL A 6 -5.52 3.79 -26.54
CA VAL A 6 -5.03 3.45 -25.21
C VAL A 6 -6.18 3.39 -24.18
N THR A 7 -7.08 4.40 -24.20
CA THR A 7 -8.27 4.44 -23.35
C THR A 7 -9.21 3.26 -23.62
N SER A 8 -9.40 2.89 -24.91
CA SER A 8 -10.20 1.72 -25.26
C SER A 8 -9.60 0.43 -24.72
N PHE A 9 -8.29 0.24 -24.87
CA PHE A 9 -7.58 -0.91 -24.30
C PHE A 9 -7.74 -0.95 -22.77
N TYR A 10 -7.48 0.17 -22.06
CA TYR A 10 -7.60 0.27 -20.62
C TYR A 10 -8.97 -0.20 -20.12
N HIS A 11 -10.06 0.31 -20.72
CA HIS A 11 -11.40 -0.09 -20.31
C HIS A 11 -11.75 -1.54 -20.65
N VAL A 12 -11.27 -2.07 -21.78
CA VAL A 12 -11.47 -3.49 -22.10
C VAL A 12 -10.73 -4.38 -21.09
N ALA A 13 -9.51 -4.01 -20.70
CA ALA A 13 -8.73 -4.73 -19.70
C ALA A 13 -9.43 -4.75 -18.32
N LYS A 14 -9.87 -3.57 -17.84
CA LYS A 14 -10.55 -3.44 -16.54
C LYS A 14 -11.91 -4.15 -16.51
N LEU A 15 -12.72 -4.03 -17.56
CA LEU A 15 -14.08 -4.59 -17.63
C LEU A 15 -14.12 -6.03 -18.15
N ARG A 16 -12.98 -6.56 -18.63
CA ARG A 16 -12.85 -7.88 -19.27
C ARG A 16 -13.94 -8.14 -20.32
N SER A 17 -14.32 -7.07 -21.06
CA SER A 17 -15.41 -7.11 -22.03
C SER A 17 -15.32 -5.94 -23.00
N VAL A 18 -15.22 -6.25 -24.29
CA VAL A 18 -15.24 -5.24 -25.36
C VAL A 18 -16.59 -4.51 -25.42
N SER A 19 -17.70 -5.22 -25.25
CA SER A 19 -19.05 -4.61 -25.32
C SER A 19 -19.31 -3.68 -24.13
N LYS A 20 -18.88 -4.05 -22.90
CA LYS A 20 -19.01 -3.18 -21.72
C LYS A 20 -18.12 -1.93 -21.84
N ALA A 21 -16.90 -2.09 -22.37
CA ALA A 21 -16.00 -0.97 -22.63
C ALA A 21 -16.56 -0.02 -23.67
N ALA A 22 -17.09 -0.54 -24.77
CA ALA A 22 -17.74 0.24 -25.82
C ALA A 22 -18.91 1.07 -25.25
N LYS A 23 -19.78 0.46 -24.44
CA LYS A 23 -20.88 1.17 -23.77
C LYS A 23 -20.38 2.25 -22.81
N LYS A 24 -19.30 1.98 -22.04
CA LYS A 24 -18.72 2.96 -21.11
C LYS A 24 -18.10 4.16 -21.81
N LEU A 25 -17.54 3.95 -23.00
CA LEU A 25 -16.86 4.98 -23.81
C LEU A 25 -17.80 5.70 -24.80
N ASP A 26 -19.07 5.33 -24.83
CA ASP A 26 -20.05 5.79 -25.83
C ASP A 26 -19.56 5.58 -27.25
N LEU A 27 -18.99 4.39 -27.54
CA LEU A 27 -18.45 3.97 -28.81
C LEU A 27 -19.13 2.72 -29.33
N GLY A 28 -19.09 2.53 -30.66
CA GLY A 28 -19.45 1.24 -31.26
C GLY A 28 -18.43 0.15 -30.93
N GLN A 29 -18.90 -1.08 -30.69
CA GLN A 29 -18.01 -2.23 -30.45
C GLN A 29 -16.98 -2.46 -31.60
N PRO A 30 -17.34 -2.28 -32.90
CA PRO A 30 -16.36 -2.33 -33.99
C PRO A 30 -15.23 -1.31 -33.85
N THR A 31 -15.55 -0.10 -33.39
CA THR A 31 -14.56 0.97 -33.16
C THR A 31 -13.56 0.57 -32.09
N VAL A 32 -14.05 0.08 -30.94
CA VAL A 32 -13.17 -0.42 -29.87
C VAL A 32 -12.27 -1.54 -30.38
N THR A 33 -12.84 -2.49 -31.15
CA THR A 33 -12.07 -3.60 -31.74
C THR A 33 -10.99 -3.09 -32.72
N THR A 34 -11.29 -2.05 -33.48
CA THR A 34 -10.30 -1.40 -34.39
C THR A 34 -9.18 -0.74 -33.59
N HIS A 35 -9.49 -0.04 -32.49
CA HIS A 35 -8.50 0.56 -31.61
C HIS A 35 -7.51 -0.48 -31.07
N LEU A 36 -8.05 -1.62 -30.55
CA LEU A 36 -7.20 -2.70 -30.07
C LEU A 36 -6.28 -3.28 -31.15
N ARG A 37 -6.82 -3.52 -32.37
CA ARG A 37 -6.03 -4.04 -33.48
C ARG A 37 -4.91 -3.09 -33.90
N LYS A 38 -5.17 -1.79 -33.89
CA LYS A 38 -4.15 -0.78 -34.22
C LYS A 38 -3.00 -0.81 -33.21
N LEU A 39 -3.29 -0.86 -31.91
CA LEU A 39 -2.26 -1.00 -30.87
C LEU A 39 -1.45 -2.29 -31.05
N GLU A 40 -2.13 -3.43 -31.20
CA GLU A 40 -1.50 -4.74 -31.41
C GLU A 40 -0.60 -4.73 -32.68
N SER A 41 -1.05 -4.08 -33.74
CA SER A 41 -0.29 -3.96 -34.99
C SER A 41 0.92 -3.02 -34.85
N GLU A 42 0.75 -1.86 -34.19
CA GLU A 42 1.81 -0.87 -34.03
C GLU A 42 3.00 -1.40 -33.21
N PHE A 43 2.70 -2.13 -32.13
CA PHE A 43 3.72 -2.72 -31.26
C PHE A 43 4.12 -4.15 -31.65
N SER A 44 3.47 -4.74 -32.68
CA SER A 44 3.68 -6.12 -33.11
C SER A 44 3.52 -7.15 -31.97
N ILE A 45 2.56 -6.91 -31.08
CA ILE A 45 2.24 -7.76 -29.90
C ILE A 45 0.77 -8.12 -29.87
N THR A 46 0.44 -9.18 -29.15
CA THR A 46 -0.95 -9.55 -28.83
C THR A 46 -1.25 -9.13 -27.41
N LEU A 47 -2.24 -8.26 -27.22
CA LEU A 47 -2.57 -7.70 -25.91
C LEU A 47 -3.64 -8.54 -25.17
N PHE A 48 -4.51 -9.23 -25.92
CA PHE A 48 -5.60 -10.02 -25.36
C PHE A 48 -5.62 -11.45 -25.89
N ASP A 49 -5.80 -12.39 -24.98
CA ASP A 49 -6.22 -13.75 -25.32
C ASP A 49 -7.73 -13.75 -25.63
N ARG A 50 -8.05 -13.86 -26.92
CA ARG A 50 -9.44 -13.81 -27.42
C ARG A 50 -10.16 -15.14 -27.40
N ILE A 51 -9.44 -16.24 -27.09
CA ILE A 51 -10.01 -17.58 -26.99
C ILE A 51 -10.74 -17.74 -25.66
N LYS A 52 -10.20 -17.14 -24.61
CA LYS A 52 -10.78 -17.21 -23.26
C LYS A 52 -11.99 -16.31 -23.12
N ARG A 53 -12.98 -16.79 -22.37
CA ARG A 53 -14.18 -16.02 -22.00
C ARG A 53 -14.37 -16.06 -20.49
N PRO A 54 -14.38 -14.90 -19.80
CA PRO A 54 -14.19 -13.53 -20.32
C PRO A 54 -12.80 -13.33 -20.92
N ILE A 55 -12.67 -12.35 -21.82
CA ILE A 55 -11.41 -11.97 -22.47
C ILE A 55 -10.34 -11.66 -21.40
N GLN A 56 -9.12 -12.16 -21.59
CA GLN A 56 -8.02 -12.02 -20.63
C GLN A 56 -6.83 -11.33 -21.30
N LEU A 57 -6.01 -10.66 -20.50
CA LEU A 57 -4.73 -10.10 -20.96
C LEU A 57 -3.70 -11.22 -21.19
N THR A 58 -2.82 -10.99 -22.15
CA THR A 58 -1.56 -11.73 -22.29
C THR A 58 -0.53 -11.20 -21.26
N SER A 59 0.67 -11.80 -21.22
CA SER A 59 1.82 -11.22 -20.47
C SER A 59 2.16 -9.81 -20.95
N GLU A 60 2.23 -9.64 -22.28
CA GLU A 60 2.47 -8.36 -22.94
C GLU A 60 1.35 -7.35 -22.65
N GLY A 61 0.08 -7.83 -22.68
CA GLY A 61 -1.08 -7.02 -22.32
C GLY A 61 -1.06 -6.56 -20.85
N THR A 62 -0.57 -7.40 -19.95
CA THR A 62 -0.43 -7.05 -18.53
C THR A 62 0.67 -5.99 -18.33
N GLY A 63 1.82 -6.16 -18.98
CA GLY A 63 2.88 -5.17 -18.97
C GLY A 63 2.44 -3.84 -19.60
N PHE A 64 1.74 -3.90 -20.75
CA PHE A 64 1.21 -2.70 -21.39
C PHE A 64 0.18 -1.99 -20.50
N LEU A 65 -0.70 -2.71 -19.82
CA LEU A 65 -1.68 -2.13 -18.90
C LEU A 65 -0.99 -1.36 -17.77
N SER A 66 0.06 -1.92 -17.17
CA SER A 66 0.78 -1.26 -16.08
C SER A 66 1.41 0.07 -16.54
N LEU A 67 1.95 0.12 -17.75
CA LEU A 67 2.58 1.31 -18.30
C LEU A 67 1.58 2.40 -18.69
N ILE A 68 0.39 2.04 -19.21
CA ILE A 68 -0.59 3.02 -19.70
C ILE A 68 -1.57 3.48 -18.62
N THR A 69 -1.70 2.75 -17.52
CA THR A 69 -2.63 3.10 -16.43
C THR A 69 -2.37 4.53 -15.92
N PRO A 70 -1.14 4.95 -15.54
CA PRO A 70 -0.89 6.30 -15.06
C PRO A 70 -1.21 7.36 -16.12
N ILE A 71 -1.02 7.07 -17.41
CA ILE A 71 -1.32 8.00 -18.50
C ILE A 71 -2.83 8.24 -18.60
N VAL A 72 -3.63 7.18 -18.64
CA VAL A 72 -5.09 7.28 -18.76
C VAL A 72 -5.68 7.99 -17.53
N GLU A 73 -5.23 7.65 -16.34
CA GLU A 73 -5.71 8.26 -15.11
C GLU A 73 -5.29 9.72 -14.96
N SER A 74 -4.09 10.09 -15.40
CA SER A 74 -3.68 11.50 -15.47
C SER A 74 -4.57 12.31 -16.39
N VAL A 75 -4.99 11.74 -17.52
CA VAL A 75 -5.94 12.42 -18.44
C VAL A 75 -7.33 12.56 -17.81
N ASP A 76 -7.80 11.55 -17.11
CA ASP A 76 -9.11 11.62 -16.43
C ASP A 76 -9.05 12.62 -15.27
N THR A 77 -7.95 12.65 -14.51
CA THR A 77 -7.68 13.67 -13.48
C THR A 77 -7.65 15.08 -14.08
N LEU A 78 -6.98 15.26 -15.23
CA LEU A 78 -6.94 16.54 -15.93
C LEU A 78 -8.35 17.01 -16.33
N LYS A 79 -9.22 16.13 -16.84
CA LYS A 79 -10.61 16.46 -17.17
C LYS A 79 -11.37 16.93 -15.94
N ILE A 80 -11.27 16.20 -14.83
CA ILE A 80 -11.91 16.56 -13.56
C ILE A 80 -11.43 17.93 -13.09
N HIS A 81 -10.13 18.23 -13.19
CA HIS A 81 -9.58 19.53 -12.80
C HIS A 81 -10.00 20.68 -13.73
N MET A 82 -10.19 20.41 -15.02
CA MET A 82 -10.65 21.43 -15.97
C MET A 82 -12.14 21.74 -15.84
N ASP A 83 -12.95 20.71 -15.48
CA ASP A 83 -14.40 20.89 -15.27
C ASP A 83 -14.72 21.46 -13.87
N TYR A 84 -13.85 21.22 -12.88
CA TYR A 84 -14.06 21.66 -11.50
C TYR A 84 -12.72 22.06 -10.86
N PRO A 85 -12.29 23.32 -11.04
CA PRO A 85 -11.03 23.76 -10.44
C PRO A 85 -11.07 23.63 -8.92
N ASP A 86 -10.17 22.79 -8.41
CA ASP A 86 -9.72 22.66 -7.01
C ASP A 86 -10.65 22.05 -5.93
N ARG A 87 -11.94 21.72 -6.18
CA ARG A 87 -12.83 21.35 -5.07
C ARG A 87 -13.75 20.15 -5.28
N LYS A 88 -13.79 19.52 -6.43
CA LYS A 88 -14.67 18.37 -6.69
C LYS A 88 -13.87 17.20 -7.27
N GLY A 89 -14.10 16.00 -6.77
CA GLY A 89 -13.46 14.79 -7.27
C GLY A 89 -13.53 13.64 -6.26
N ALA A 90 -13.03 12.49 -6.65
CA ALA A 90 -12.81 11.37 -5.74
C ALA A 90 -11.31 11.25 -5.49
N PHE A 91 -10.92 11.06 -4.25
CA PHE A 91 -9.56 10.83 -3.81
C PHE A 91 -9.51 9.55 -2.98
N VAL A 92 -8.73 8.58 -3.41
CA VAL A 92 -8.65 7.27 -2.74
C VAL A 92 -7.28 7.11 -2.10
N VAL A 93 -7.27 7.08 -0.78
CA VAL A 93 -6.08 6.80 0.04
C VAL A 93 -6.08 5.34 0.44
N GLY A 94 -5.00 4.64 0.17
CA GLY A 94 -4.74 3.30 0.68
C GLY A 94 -3.76 3.34 1.85
N ALA A 95 -3.91 2.44 2.81
CA ALA A 95 -2.97 2.34 3.92
C ALA A 95 -2.99 0.93 4.55
N TYR A 96 -1.96 0.61 5.32
CA TYR A 96 -2.06 -0.49 6.26
C TYR A 96 -3.14 -0.21 7.31
N PRO A 97 -3.82 -1.24 7.84
CA PRO A 97 -4.87 -1.04 8.86
C PRO A 97 -4.39 -0.20 10.04
N ASP A 98 -3.19 -0.45 10.54
CA ASP A 98 -2.62 0.27 11.68
C ASP A 98 -2.36 1.75 11.35
N LEU A 99 -1.85 2.05 10.14
CA LEU A 99 -1.66 3.42 9.67
C LEU A 99 -3.00 4.14 9.48
N ALA A 100 -3.99 3.43 8.94
CA ALA A 100 -5.33 3.96 8.76
C ALA A 100 -6.02 4.28 10.08
N LEU A 101 -5.76 3.47 11.12
CA LEU A 101 -6.36 3.63 12.44
C LEU A 101 -5.68 4.74 13.26
N HIS A 102 -4.36 4.85 13.20
CA HIS A 102 -3.58 5.60 14.17
C HIS A 102 -2.81 6.80 13.61
N HIS A 103 -2.59 6.86 12.30
CA HIS A 103 -1.74 7.91 11.69
C HIS A 103 -2.49 8.80 10.70
N LEU A 104 -3.66 8.36 10.22
CA LEU A 104 -4.42 9.11 9.23
C LEU A 104 -5.61 9.93 9.75
N PRO A 105 -6.19 9.65 10.94
CA PRO A 105 -7.46 10.27 11.34
C PRO A 105 -7.41 11.80 11.34
N GLU A 106 -6.39 12.41 11.93
CA GLU A 106 -6.23 13.86 12.01
C GLU A 106 -6.03 14.49 10.63
N SER A 107 -5.23 13.84 9.78
CA SER A 107 -4.99 14.31 8.40
C SER A 107 -6.25 14.23 7.55
N ILE A 108 -7.04 13.18 7.71
CA ILE A 108 -8.33 13.02 7.01
C ILE A 108 -9.34 14.04 7.52
N GLN A 109 -9.40 14.27 8.84
CA GLN A 109 -10.28 15.28 9.43
C GLN A 109 -9.95 16.67 8.90
N ALA A 110 -8.69 17.09 8.95
CA ALA A 110 -8.25 18.38 8.41
C ALA A 110 -8.58 18.51 6.91
N PHE A 111 -8.28 17.49 6.13
CA PHE A 111 -8.58 17.47 4.70
C PHE A 111 -10.06 17.60 4.40
N THR A 112 -10.94 16.91 5.11
CA THR A 112 -12.38 16.98 4.89
C THR A 112 -12.99 18.34 5.27
N ILE A 113 -12.36 19.07 6.18
CA ILE A 113 -12.73 20.46 6.50
C ILE A 113 -12.33 21.40 5.37
N ASP A 114 -11.11 21.27 4.85
CA ASP A 114 -10.56 22.16 3.83
C ASP A 114 -11.13 21.89 2.43
N TYR A 115 -11.50 20.64 2.15
CA TYR A 115 -12.02 20.16 0.86
C TYR A 115 -13.35 19.41 1.00
N PRO A 116 -14.42 20.04 1.49
CA PRO A 116 -15.70 19.37 1.78
C PRO A 116 -16.42 18.80 0.54
N GLU A 117 -16.04 19.25 -0.65
CA GLU A 117 -16.62 18.76 -1.91
C GLU A 117 -15.80 17.62 -2.55
N VAL A 118 -14.62 17.29 -1.99
CA VAL A 118 -13.81 16.15 -2.43
C VAL A 118 -14.24 14.91 -1.66
N HIS A 119 -14.68 13.89 -2.39
CA HIS A 119 -15.02 12.60 -1.78
C HIS A 119 -13.76 11.80 -1.49
N LEU A 120 -13.26 11.85 -0.24
CA LEU A 120 -12.16 11.03 0.21
C LEU A 120 -12.65 9.62 0.56
N ARG A 121 -12.00 8.60 -0.02
CA ARG A 121 -12.21 7.19 0.31
C ARG A 121 -10.94 6.61 0.89
N LEU A 122 -11.02 6.08 2.12
CA LEU A 122 -9.93 5.34 2.75
C LEU A 122 -10.10 3.84 2.52
N VAL A 123 -9.02 3.16 2.12
CA VAL A 123 -8.97 1.71 1.90
C VAL A 123 -7.85 1.13 2.74
N ALA A 124 -8.20 0.32 3.74
CA ALA A 124 -7.23 -0.39 4.56
C ALA A 124 -7.00 -1.81 4.01
N ARG A 125 -5.75 -2.15 3.66
CA ARG A 125 -5.35 -3.46 3.10
C ARG A 125 -3.94 -3.83 3.53
N SER A 126 -3.63 -5.15 3.51
CA SER A 126 -2.26 -5.65 3.60
C SER A 126 -1.45 -5.29 2.35
N TYR A 127 -0.13 -5.48 2.41
CA TYR A 127 0.83 -5.01 1.40
C TYR A 127 0.50 -5.44 -0.03
N GLY A 128 0.35 -6.74 -0.28
CA GLY A 128 0.17 -7.27 -1.63
C GLY A 128 -1.06 -6.70 -2.35
N PRO A 129 -2.27 -6.83 -1.78
CA PRO A 129 -3.48 -6.21 -2.32
C PRO A 129 -3.37 -4.69 -2.48
N LEU A 130 -2.74 -4.00 -1.52
CA LEU A 130 -2.59 -2.54 -1.57
C LEU A 130 -1.74 -2.09 -2.76
N ILE A 131 -0.58 -2.72 -2.97
CA ILE A 131 0.29 -2.45 -4.13
C ILE A 131 -0.41 -2.75 -5.45
N GLN A 132 -1.21 -3.82 -5.53
CA GLN A 132 -2.00 -4.10 -6.73
C GLN A 132 -3.04 -3.00 -7.00
N MET A 133 -3.66 -2.44 -5.96
CA MET A 133 -4.60 -1.33 -6.10
C MET A 133 -3.91 -0.04 -6.54
N VAL A 134 -2.68 0.24 -6.11
CA VAL A 134 -1.86 1.34 -6.64
C VAL A 134 -1.57 1.11 -8.12
N LYS A 135 -1.05 -0.06 -8.49
CA LYS A 135 -0.73 -0.42 -9.88
C LYS A 135 -1.94 -0.38 -10.81
N SER A 136 -3.10 -0.72 -10.30
CA SER A 136 -4.35 -0.66 -11.08
C SER A 136 -4.98 0.73 -11.11
N GLY A 137 -4.43 1.70 -10.36
CA GLY A 137 -4.98 3.04 -10.21
C GLY A 137 -6.28 3.12 -9.43
N GLU A 138 -6.65 2.05 -8.69
CA GLU A 138 -7.81 2.06 -7.80
C GLU A 138 -7.57 2.89 -6.54
N VAL A 139 -6.29 3.10 -6.21
CA VAL A 139 -5.81 3.92 -5.10
C VAL A 139 -4.91 5.00 -5.68
N ASP A 140 -5.10 6.24 -5.25
CA ASP A 140 -4.32 7.37 -5.73
C ASP A 140 -2.94 7.45 -5.10
N LEU A 141 -2.87 7.21 -3.81
CA LEU A 141 -1.64 7.05 -3.03
C LEU A 141 -1.83 6.00 -1.95
N ALA A 142 -0.77 5.32 -1.58
CA ALA A 142 -0.77 4.33 -0.51
C ALA A 142 0.32 4.60 0.51
N LEU A 143 -0.03 4.52 1.81
CA LEU A 143 0.93 4.50 2.90
C LEU A 143 1.30 3.05 3.19
N CYS A 144 2.53 2.68 2.89
CA CYS A 144 3.00 1.30 3.02
C CYS A 144 4.53 1.22 3.11
N SER A 145 5.06 0.01 3.25
CA SER A 145 6.48 -0.29 3.09
C SER A 145 6.93 -0.11 1.64
N PRO A 146 8.24 0.07 1.38
CA PRO A 146 8.78 0.24 0.04
C PRO A 146 8.34 -0.89 -0.91
N PRO A 147 8.00 -0.57 -2.16
CA PRO A 147 7.82 -1.57 -3.21
C PRO A 147 9.18 -2.20 -3.58
N PRO A 148 9.19 -3.33 -4.33
CA PRO A 148 10.41 -3.87 -4.87
C PRO A 148 11.20 -2.82 -5.66
N ALA A 149 12.51 -2.75 -5.44
CA ALA A 149 13.38 -1.72 -6.01
C ALA A 149 13.46 -1.79 -7.56
N ASP A 150 13.14 -2.91 -8.14
CA ASP A 150 13.13 -3.18 -9.58
C ASP A 150 11.79 -2.91 -10.26
N ASP A 151 10.78 -2.42 -9.53
CA ASP A 151 9.48 -2.07 -10.12
C ASP A 151 9.49 -0.64 -10.69
N PRO A 152 9.58 -0.48 -12.03
CA PRO A 152 9.68 0.83 -12.65
C PRO A 152 8.36 1.60 -12.68
N THR A 153 7.25 0.95 -12.33
CA THR A 153 5.89 1.52 -12.44
C THR A 153 5.48 2.29 -11.20
N LEU A 154 6.20 2.09 -10.10
CA LEU A 154 5.92 2.71 -8.82
C LEU A 154 6.96 3.77 -8.48
N GLU A 155 6.51 4.74 -7.72
CA GLU A 155 7.33 5.76 -7.08
C GLU A 155 7.09 5.69 -5.58
N PHE A 156 8.16 5.77 -4.80
CA PHE A 156 8.10 5.66 -3.35
C PHE A 156 8.88 6.81 -2.73
N THR A 157 8.24 7.46 -1.77
CA THR A 157 8.87 8.50 -0.96
C THR A 157 8.77 8.10 0.50
N GLU A 158 9.93 7.89 1.13
CA GLU A 158 10.01 7.54 2.55
C GLU A 158 9.45 8.68 3.42
N LEU A 159 8.66 8.34 4.41
CA LEU A 159 8.11 9.26 5.41
C LEU A 159 8.83 9.12 6.75
N PHE A 160 8.89 7.90 7.28
CA PHE A 160 9.56 7.63 8.54
C PHE A 160 10.11 6.20 8.61
N GLN A 161 11.06 5.99 9.50
CA GLN A 161 11.63 4.68 9.79
C GLN A 161 11.07 4.12 11.09
N TYR A 162 11.00 2.80 11.17
CA TYR A 162 10.52 2.08 12.34
C TYR A 162 11.46 0.91 12.69
N ASN A 163 11.40 0.47 13.98
CA ASN A 163 12.14 -0.69 14.46
C ASN A 163 11.22 -1.90 14.58
N VAL A 164 11.82 -3.08 14.43
CA VAL A 164 11.17 -4.32 14.83
C VAL A 164 11.28 -4.46 16.35
N VAL A 165 10.18 -4.84 16.99
CA VAL A 165 10.08 -4.99 18.44
C VAL A 165 9.52 -6.36 18.81
N LEU A 166 9.94 -6.85 19.97
CA LEU A 166 9.30 -7.95 20.66
C LEU A 166 8.21 -7.40 21.56
N MET A 167 7.02 -7.99 21.50
CA MET A 167 5.88 -7.72 22.37
C MET A 167 5.58 -8.97 23.21
N THR A 168 5.46 -8.80 24.52
CA THR A 168 5.22 -9.87 25.48
C THR A 168 4.12 -9.46 26.46
N PRO A 169 3.54 -10.39 27.23
CA PRO A 169 2.80 -10.00 28.42
C PRO A 169 3.67 -9.17 29.38
N PRO A 170 3.08 -8.30 30.22
CA PRO A 170 3.84 -7.53 31.21
C PRO A 170 4.62 -8.44 32.15
N GLY A 171 5.85 -8.07 32.48
CA GLY A 171 6.70 -8.83 33.42
C GLY A 171 7.22 -10.18 32.89
N HIS A 172 7.19 -10.36 31.57
CA HIS A 172 7.72 -11.55 30.92
C HIS A 172 9.25 -11.64 31.05
N GLU A 173 9.81 -12.85 31.30
CA GLU A 173 11.24 -13.05 31.57
C GLU A 173 12.17 -12.57 30.45
N LEU A 174 11.73 -12.57 29.20
CA LEU A 174 12.53 -12.04 28.07
C LEU A 174 12.78 -10.54 28.18
N LEU A 175 12.06 -9.81 29.01
CA LEU A 175 12.27 -8.37 29.23
C LEU A 175 13.51 -8.08 30.07
N ASP A 176 13.99 -9.06 30.84
CA ASP A 176 15.21 -8.96 31.65
C ASP A 176 16.46 -9.28 30.84
N GLU A 177 16.30 -9.76 29.61
CA GLU A 177 17.42 -10.09 28.73
C GLU A 177 17.84 -8.90 27.85
N HIS A 178 19.07 -8.48 27.92
CA HIS A 178 19.64 -7.40 27.14
C HIS A 178 21.00 -7.78 26.54
N PRO A 179 21.12 -7.98 25.23
CA PRO A 179 20.05 -8.00 24.21
C PRO A 179 19.26 -9.31 24.18
N VAL A 180 17.98 -9.23 23.81
CA VAL A 180 17.14 -10.42 23.61
C VAL A 180 17.66 -11.25 22.45
N GLN A 181 17.88 -12.54 22.66
CA GLN A 181 18.26 -13.47 21.61
C GLN A 181 17.03 -14.03 20.90
N LEU A 182 16.99 -13.96 19.58
CA LEU A 182 15.86 -14.47 18.78
C LEU A 182 15.59 -15.96 19.03
N SER A 183 16.66 -16.75 19.21
CA SER A 183 16.56 -18.19 19.54
C SER A 183 15.83 -18.46 20.85
N LYS A 184 15.98 -17.59 21.84
CA LYS A 184 15.24 -17.70 23.11
C LYS A 184 13.77 -17.29 22.96
N ALA A 185 13.49 -16.24 22.19
CA ALA A 185 12.13 -15.86 21.85
C ALA A 185 11.38 -17.00 21.15
N CYS A 186 12.05 -17.78 20.29
CA CYS A 186 11.45 -18.92 19.60
C CYS A 186 11.07 -20.10 20.53
N ALA A 187 11.53 -20.14 21.77
CA ALA A 187 11.09 -21.14 22.73
C ALA A 187 9.63 -20.90 23.20
N TRP A 188 9.10 -19.70 22.94
CA TRP A 188 7.76 -19.30 23.28
C TRP A 188 6.81 -19.42 22.07
N PRO A 189 5.49 -19.63 22.33
CA PRO A 189 4.49 -19.57 21.27
C PRO A 189 4.50 -18.20 20.59
N LEU A 190 4.62 -18.16 19.27
CA LEU A 190 4.65 -16.93 18.48
C LEU A 190 3.25 -16.59 17.94
N ILE A 191 2.90 -15.32 18.05
CA ILE A 191 1.73 -14.72 17.39
C ILE A 191 2.30 -13.76 16.36
N LEU A 192 2.06 -14.01 15.08
CA LEU A 192 2.69 -13.23 14.00
C LEU A 192 1.65 -12.65 13.05
N ALA A 193 2.05 -11.59 12.36
CA ALA A 193 1.28 -11.05 11.26
C ALA A 193 1.17 -12.07 10.10
N GLY A 194 0.17 -11.93 9.24
CA GLY A 194 0.02 -12.76 8.07
C GLY A 194 1.23 -12.70 7.12
N PRO A 195 1.39 -13.68 6.22
CA PRO A 195 2.59 -13.85 5.38
C PRO A 195 2.82 -12.69 4.39
N GLU A 196 1.79 -11.89 4.11
CA GLU A 196 1.89 -10.71 3.26
C GLU A 196 2.54 -9.50 3.95
N SER A 197 2.70 -9.54 5.28
CA SER A 197 3.37 -8.49 6.04
C SER A 197 4.86 -8.44 5.75
N GLN A 198 5.39 -7.24 5.52
CA GLN A 198 6.83 -7.05 5.33
C GLN A 198 7.62 -7.45 6.58
N THR A 199 7.16 -7.05 7.76
CA THR A 199 7.78 -7.42 9.04
C THR A 199 7.80 -8.94 9.22
N ARG A 200 6.70 -9.64 8.87
CA ARG A 200 6.65 -11.11 8.92
C ARG A 200 7.73 -11.73 8.04
N ARG A 201 7.88 -11.29 6.80
CA ARG A 201 8.90 -11.83 5.88
C ARG A 201 10.33 -11.63 6.42
N THR A 202 10.59 -10.45 6.97
CA THR A 202 11.91 -10.15 7.59
C THR A 202 12.18 -11.05 8.79
N VAL A 203 11.19 -11.25 9.65
CA VAL A 203 11.30 -12.14 10.83
C VAL A 203 11.51 -13.59 10.41
N GLU A 204 10.71 -14.10 9.48
CA GLU A 204 10.86 -15.49 9.00
C GLU A 204 12.20 -15.76 8.33
N GLN A 205 12.71 -14.78 7.59
CA GLN A 205 14.04 -14.93 6.99
C GLN A 205 15.11 -15.06 8.08
N ALA A 206 15.08 -14.21 9.10
CA ALA A 206 16.02 -14.30 10.22
C ALA A 206 15.91 -15.63 10.99
N LEU A 207 14.67 -16.12 11.20
CA LEU A 207 14.43 -17.41 11.84
C LEU A 207 14.98 -18.58 11.02
N LYS A 208 14.81 -18.55 9.70
CA LYS A 208 15.37 -19.56 8.78
C LYS A 208 16.89 -19.52 8.78
N ASP A 209 17.49 -18.34 8.76
CA ASP A 209 18.95 -18.17 8.75
C ASP A 209 19.60 -18.68 10.05
N LEU A 210 18.89 -18.57 11.17
CA LEU A 210 19.32 -19.12 12.46
C LEU A 210 19.11 -20.64 12.58
N GLY A 211 18.30 -21.25 11.71
CA GLY A 211 17.99 -22.68 11.75
C GLY A 211 17.26 -23.12 13.03
N VAL A 212 16.55 -22.20 13.72
CA VAL A 212 15.82 -22.51 14.95
C VAL A 212 14.40 -22.97 14.65
N ASN A 213 13.93 -23.94 15.45
CA ASN A 213 12.53 -24.32 15.41
C ASN A 213 11.69 -23.29 16.18
N TYR A 214 10.54 -22.95 15.66
CA TYR A 214 9.58 -22.04 16.29
C TYR A 214 8.15 -22.54 16.09
N ASN A 215 7.26 -22.14 16.98
CA ASN A 215 5.85 -22.54 16.96
C ASN A 215 4.97 -21.30 16.79
N ILE A 216 4.28 -21.19 15.66
CA ILE A 216 3.28 -20.16 15.44
C ILE A 216 1.93 -20.69 15.91
N VAL A 217 1.39 -20.08 16.95
CA VAL A 217 0.08 -20.47 17.52
C VAL A 217 -1.07 -19.69 16.90
N LEU A 218 -0.81 -18.47 16.42
CA LEU A 218 -1.81 -17.64 15.75
C LEU A 218 -1.18 -16.79 14.65
N GLU A 219 -1.92 -16.59 13.55
CA GLU A 219 -1.62 -15.65 12.49
C GLU A 219 -2.80 -14.69 12.31
N MET A 220 -2.52 -13.40 12.24
CA MET A 220 -3.56 -12.36 12.13
C MET A 220 -3.10 -11.17 11.29
N ASP A 221 -4.00 -10.62 10.47
CA ASP A 221 -3.69 -9.45 9.63
C ASP A 221 -3.99 -8.09 10.31
N ASN A 222 -4.18 -8.10 11.63
CA ASN A 222 -4.49 -6.90 12.40
C ASN A 222 -3.66 -6.88 13.68
N THR A 223 -2.82 -5.86 13.84
CA THR A 223 -1.89 -5.75 14.98
C THR A 223 -2.61 -5.49 16.31
N GLU A 224 -3.75 -4.79 16.30
CA GLU A 224 -4.55 -4.60 17.51
C GLU A 224 -5.03 -5.94 18.09
N LEU A 225 -5.43 -6.87 17.21
CA LEU A 225 -5.75 -8.23 17.65
C LEU A 225 -4.51 -8.94 18.18
N ILE A 226 -3.37 -8.86 17.49
CA ILE A 226 -2.11 -9.45 17.96
C ILE A 226 -1.78 -8.95 19.35
N LYS A 227 -1.79 -7.63 19.58
CA LYS A 227 -1.53 -7.00 20.90
C LYS A 227 -2.45 -7.56 21.97
N ARG A 228 -3.75 -7.69 21.67
CA ARG A 228 -4.72 -8.23 22.63
C ARG A 228 -4.44 -9.68 23.01
N TYR A 229 -4.07 -10.53 22.04
CA TYR A 229 -3.75 -11.94 22.33
C TYR A 229 -2.42 -12.10 23.07
N VAL A 230 -1.46 -11.22 22.83
CA VAL A 230 -0.23 -11.14 23.65
C VAL A 230 -0.56 -10.71 25.08
N GLU A 231 -1.35 -9.67 25.27
CA GLU A 231 -1.76 -9.15 26.58
C GLU A 231 -2.38 -10.26 27.48
N ILE A 232 -3.21 -11.13 26.90
CA ILE A 232 -3.84 -12.24 27.65
C ILE A 232 -2.94 -13.47 27.81
N GLY A 233 -1.68 -13.40 27.35
CA GLY A 233 -0.68 -14.43 27.59
C GLY A 233 -0.73 -15.65 26.66
N MET A 234 -1.36 -15.56 25.49
CA MET A 234 -1.41 -16.68 24.53
C MET A 234 -0.07 -16.94 23.81
N GLY A 235 0.83 -15.98 23.84
CA GLY A 235 2.14 -16.05 23.23
C GLY A 235 2.81 -14.69 23.23
N ILE A 236 3.92 -14.60 22.51
CA ILE A 236 4.66 -13.37 22.28
C ILE A 236 4.60 -13.00 20.80
N ALA A 237 4.78 -11.72 20.48
CA ALA A 237 4.75 -11.29 19.08
C ALA A 237 6.01 -10.51 18.69
N ILE A 238 6.37 -10.59 17.40
CA ILE A 238 7.41 -9.74 16.80
C ILE A 238 6.73 -8.87 15.74
N GLY A 239 6.79 -7.56 15.93
CA GLY A 239 6.05 -6.59 15.14
C GLY A 239 6.82 -5.28 14.94
N ALA A 240 6.14 -4.26 14.45
CA ALA A 240 6.68 -2.94 14.18
C ALA A 240 6.33 -1.95 15.30
N ASP A 241 7.28 -1.12 15.73
CA ASP A 241 7.06 -0.18 16.84
C ASP A 241 6.07 0.95 16.51
N PHE A 242 5.90 1.31 15.23
CA PHE A 242 4.92 2.32 14.82
C PHE A 242 3.46 1.91 15.06
N THR A 243 3.22 0.63 15.36
CA THR A 243 1.88 0.10 15.70
C THR A 243 1.55 0.22 17.18
N LEU A 244 2.54 0.63 17.99
CA LEU A 244 2.41 0.78 19.44
C LEU A 244 1.95 2.19 19.81
N HIS A 245 1.03 2.24 20.76
CA HIS A 245 0.56 3.47 21.38
C HIS A 245 1.08 3.61 22.82
N PRO A 246 1.10 4.83 23.36
CA PRO A 246 1.50 5.04 24.75
C PRO A 246 0.76 4.14 25.76
N GLU A 247 -0.51 3.85 25.49
CA GLU A 247 -1.33 2.97 26.35
C GLU A 247 -0.91 1.49 26.30
N ASP A 248 -0.29 1.05 25.22
CA ASP A 248 0.16 -0.34 25.07
C ASP A 248 1.27 -0.69 26.05
N HIS A 249 2.10 0.30 26.47
CA HIS A 249 3.16 0.10 27.46
C HIS A 249 2.66 -0.27 28.85
N TYR A 250 1.37 -0.08 29.15
CA TYR A 250 0.75 -0.55 30.39
C TYR A 250 0.23 -1.98 30.28
N LYS A 251 0.05 -2.48 29.06
CA LYS A 251 -0.57 -3.78 28.76
C LYS A 251 0.41 -4.79 28.21
N LEU A 252 1.55 -4.33 27.70
CA LEU A 252 2.55 -5.15 27.03
C LEU A 252 3.95 -4.82 27.55
N GLY A 253 4.80 -5.84 27.62
CA GLY A 253 6.23 -5.67 27.67
C GLY A 253 6.76 -5.47 26.24
N VAL A 254 7.58 -4.45 26.01
CA VAL A 254 8.12 -4.14 24.71
C VAL A 254 9.64 -4.01 24.76
N THR A 255 10.33 -4.72 23.86
CA THR A 255 11.79 -4.63 23.71
C THR A 255 12.18 -4.48 22.26
N LYS A 256 13.09 -3.54 21.96
CA LYS A 256 13.61 -3.33 20.60
C LYS A 256 14.51 -4.49 20.19
N LEU A 257 14.41 -4.88 18.94
CA LEU A 257 15.25 -5.90 18.28
C LEU A 257 16.16 -5.30 17.22
N ASP A 258 16.62 -4.05 17.42
CA ASP A 258 17.45 -3.28 16.50
C ASP A 258 18.86 -3.87 16.29
N HIS A 259 19.33 -4.70 17.22
CA HIS A 259 20.55 -5.48 17.10
C HIS A 259 20.42 -6.70 16.17
N ILE A 260 19.17 -7.11 15.84
CA ILE A 260 18.87 -8.24 14.94
C ILE A 260 18.35 -7.75 13.60
N PHE A 261 17.44 -6.78 13.63
CA PHE A 261 16.73 -6.29 12.47
C PHE A 261 17.14 -4.86 12.14
N PRO A 262 17.50 -4.58 10.88
CA PRO A 262 17.69 -3.19 10.46
C PRO A 262 16.36 -2.44 10.51
N LYS A 263 16.43 -1.12 10.61
CA LYS A 263 15.24 -0.27 10.48
C LYS A 263 14.57 -0.51 9.14
N SER A 264 13.28 -0.51 9.16
CA SER A 264 12.42 -0.53 7.97
C SER A 264 11.71 0.82 7.83
N SER A 265 11.11 1.11 6.68
CA SER A 265 10.47 2.39 6.46
C SER A 265 9.00 2.25 6.04
N ILE A 266 8.26 3.31 6.31
CA ILE A 266 6.93 3.60 5.78
C ILE A 266 7.04 4.85 4.91
N GLY A 267 6.33 4.84 3.80
CA GLY A 267 6.29 5.97 2.89
C GLY A 267 5.04 6.01 2.05
N ILE A 268 5.00 6.99 1.16
CA ILE A 268 3.95 7.15 0.16
C ILE A 268 4.38 6.41 -1.10
N CYS A 269 3.55 5.47 -1.54
CA CYS A 269 3.68 4.75 -2.80
C CYS A 269 2.61 5.22 -3.79
N THR A 270 3.02 5.56 -5.01
CA THR A 270 2.14 6.03 -6.08
C THR A 270 2.53 5.41 -7.41
N LEU A 271 1.68 5.52 -8.41
CA LEU A 271 2.09 5.26 -9.79
C LEU A 271 3.09 6.32 -10.23
N ARG A 272 4.17 5.89 -10.86
CA ARG A 272 5.18 6.80 -11.42
C ARG A 272 4.56 7.70 -12.49
N GLY A 273 4.82 9.01 -12.35
CA GLY A 273 4.30 10.02 -13.27
C GLY A 273 2.79 10.26 -13.18
N LYS A 274 2.14 9.79 -12.11
CA LYS A 274 0.74 10.13 -11.85
C LYS A 274 0.65 11.61 -11.47
N PHE A 275 -0.25 12.32 -12.16
CA PHE A 275 -0.52 13.71 -11.81
C PHE A 275 -1.22 13.78 -10.45
N MET A 276 -0.66 14.55 -9.55
CA MET A 276 -1.21 14.83 -8.22
C MET A 276 -1.84 16.22 -8.23
N GLY A 277 -3.17 16.29 -8.09
CA GLY A 277 -3.87 17.56 -7.99
C GLY A 277 -3.57 18.29 -6.66
N ARG A 278 -3.90 19.58 -6.59
CA ARG A 278 -3.65 20.41 -5.37
C ARG A 278 -4.25 19.83 -4.10
N ALA A 279 -5.45 19.24 -4.18
CA ALA A 279 -6.08 18.60 -3.03
C ALA A 279 -5.24 17.45 -2.47
N VAL A 280 -4.65 16.63 -3.35
CA VAL A 280 -3.77 15.52 -2.94
C VAL A 280 -2.48 16.05 -2.32
N GLY A 281 -1.87 17.07 -2.92
CA GLY A 281 -0.69 17.74 -2.36
C GLY A 281 -0.98 18.33 -0.97
N HIS A 282 -2.15 18.97 -0.79
CA HIS A 282 -2.57 19.48 0.50
C HIS A 282 -2.76 18.36 1.54
N PHE A 283 -3.38 17.25 1.15
CA PHE A 283 -3.50 16.07 2.03
C PHE A 283 -2.13 15.55 2.47
N ILE A 284 -1.19 15.42 1.53
CA ILE A 284 0.19 14.97 1.84
C ILE A 284 0.87 15.95 2.81
N ASN A 285 0.74 17.26 2.60
CA ASN A 285 1.31 18.25 3.50
C ASN A 285 0.71 18.17 4.91
N ASN A 286 -0.61 18.03 5.05
CA ASN A 286 -1.25 17.83 6.35
C ASN A 286 -0.79 16.54 7.01
N LEU A 287 -0.64 15.46 6.24
CA LEU A 287 -0.12 14.20 6.72
C LEU A 287 1.31 14.35 7.28
N LEU A 288 2.19 15.04 6.56
CA LEU A 288 3.57 15.28 7.00
C LEU A 288 3.63 16.10 8.30
N VAL A 289 2.78 17.10 8.44
CA VAL A 289 2.71 17.91 9.68
C VAL A 289 2.31 17.01 10.85
N ASN A 290 1.25 16.23 10.71
CA ASN A 290 0.75 15.37 11.80
C ASN A 290 1.74 14.24 12.13
N LEU A 291 2.42 13.68 11.13
CA LEU A 291 3.43 12.64 11.35
C LEU A 291 4.71 13.16 12.04
N LYS A 292 5.08 14.43 11.86
CA LYS A 292 6.23 15.04 12.57
C LYS A 292 6.05 15.02 14.08
N ASP A 293 4.82 15.18 14.56
CA ASP A 293 4.52 15.12 16.00
C ASP A 293 4.67 13.68 16.55
N LEU A 294 4.34 12.68 15.73
CA LEU A 294 4.44 11.26 16.09
C LEU A 294 5.85 10.68 15.86
N HIS A 295 6.54 11.18 14.85
CA HIS A 295 7.85 10.73 14.39
C HIS A 295 8.80 11.92 14.15
N PRO A 296 9.48 12.45 15.17
CA PRO A 296 10.28 13.68 15.09
C PRO A 296 11.47 13.63 14.10
N ASN A 297 11.79 12.47 13.55
CA ASN A 297 12.89 12.28 12.60
C ASN A 297 12.43 12.30 11.12
N ILE A 298 11.21 12.76 10.83
CA ILE A 298 10.75 12.91 9.44
C ILE A 298 11.53 14.04 8.76
N GLU A 299 12.20 13.71 7.66
CA GLU A 299 12.90 14.70 6.82
C GLU A 299 11.90 15.65 6.14
N GLU A 300 12.29 16.91 5.95
CA GLU A 300 11.45 17.86 5.22
C GLU A 300 11.33 17.42 3.75
N TRP A 301 10.11 17.36 3.26
CA TRP A 301 9.85 17.20 1.84
C TRP A 301 10.45 18.41 1.11
N GLY A 302 11.46 18.14 0.28
CA GLY A 302 11.95 19.16 -0.64
C GLY A 302 10.89 19.54 -1.67
N ASP A 303 10.99 20.77 -2.20
CA ASP A 303 10.09 21.45 -3.15
C ASP A 303 9.80 20.71 -4.47
N THR A 304 9.50 19.40 -4.43
CA THR A 304 9.35 18.55 -5.62
C THR A 304 7.91 18.06 -5.80
N ILE A 305 6.92 18.96 -5.63
CA ILE A 305 5.53 18.72 -6.10
C ILE A 305 5.07 19.89 -6.97
#